data_67a83e9a81ad7d8b6e90d3b3c49b8a8f
#
_entry.id   67a83e9a81ad7d8b6e90d3b3c49b8a8f
#
_cell.length_a   1.000
_cell.length_b   1.000
_cell.length_c   1.000
_cell.angle_alpha   90.00
_cell.angle_beta   90.00
_cell.angle_gamma   90.00
#
_symmetry.space_group_name_H-M   'P 1'
#
loop_
_entity.id
_entity.type
_entity.pdbx_description
1 polymer ?
#
loop_
_entity_poly.entity_id
_entity_poly.type
_entity_poly.pdbx_seq_one_letter_code
_entity_poly.pdbx_strand_id
1 'polypeptide(L)'
;MSVFDSILDLVFPRKCVFCGKVIKKSDICNECRAKLPYTKGDEITQKLPFVSACVSPLFYENEVREAFLRYKFSNEQAYAVKFGKFMAECVKNNLDYEGIDVISCVPLSKKRFRKRGYNQSRLLAKEISERLGIPEKELLKKNKDNLAQSKTKSSKERLINVAGVYSMQRAADVNRKTVLLVDDIVTTGATISECARILRRAGAERVFAVTYARHRD
;
A
#
# COMPACT_ATOMS: atom_id res chain seq x y z
N MET A 1 -30.87 12.73 -7.23
CA MET A 1 -30.24 11.79 -8.19
C MET A 1 -30.80 12.10 -9.56
N SER A 2 -29.97 12.45 -10.51
CA SER A 2 -30.42 12.77 -11.86
C SER A 2 -30.77 11.45 -12.60
N VAL A 3 -31.66 11.55 -13.61
CA VAL A 3 -31.99 10.40 -14.49
C VAL A 3 -30.74 9.83 -15.12
N PHE A 4 -29.73 10.67 -15.35
CA PHE A 4 -28.43 10.30 -15.90
C PHE A 4 -27.63 9.41 -14.94
N ASP A 5 -27.67 9.68 -13.62
CA ASP A 5 -27.02 8.85 -12.60
C ASP A 5 -27.64 7.45 -12.54
N SER A 6 -28.97 7.37 -12.73
CA SER A 6 -29.69 6.08 -12.73
C SER A 6 -29.35 5.22 -13.95
N ILE A 7 -29.13 5.82 -15.12
CA ILE A 7 -28.72 5.10 -16.35
C ILE A 7 -27.26 4.65 -16.22
N LEU A 8 -26.36 5.49 -15.67
CA LEU A 8 -24.98 5.12 -15.41
C LEU A 8 -24.87 3.97 -14.41
N ASP A 9 -25.65 3.99 -13.33
CA ASP A 9 -25.69 2.90 -12.34
C ASP A 9 -26.26 1.60 -12.94
N LEU A 10 -27.08 1.66 -13.98
CA LEU A 10 -27.61 0.48 -14.68
C LEU A 10 -26.56 -0.15 -15.61
N VAL A 11 -25.79 0.67 -16.32
CA VAL A 11 -24.75 0.20 -17.28
C VAL A 11 -23.44 -0.16 -16.56
N PHE A 12 -23.09 0.59 -15.50
CA PHE A 12 -21.88 0.40 -14.69
C PHE A 12 -22.24 0.25 -13.21
N PRO A 13 -22.89 -0.85 -12.80
CA PRO A 13 -23.33 -1.02 -11.44
C PRO A 13 -22.13 -1.06 -10.49
N ARG A 14 -22.29 -0.39 -9.36
CA ARG A 14 -21.29 -0.45 -8.27
C ARG A 14 -21.13 -1.88 -7.81
N LYS A 15 -19.90 -2.34 -7.67
CA LYS A 15 -19.59 -3.70 -7.24
C LYS A 15 -18.79 -3.70 -5.94
N CYS A 16 -19.06 -4.67 -5.09
CA CYS A 16 -18.25 -4.93 -3.92
C CYS A 16 -16.79 -5.20 -4.33
N VAL A 17 -15.84 -4.45 -3.77
CA VAL A 17 -14.42 -4.55 -4.12
C VAL A 17 -13.83 -5.94 -3.83
N PHE A 18 -14.43 -6.69 -2.90
CA PHE A 18 -13.94 -8.02 -2.50
C PHE A 18 -14.58 -9.16 -3.30
N CYS A 19 -15.91 -9.26 -3.34
CA CYS A 19 -16.60 -10.38 -3.99
C CYS A 19 -17.19 -10.07 -5.38
N GLY A 20 -17.18 -8.81 -5.82
CA GLY A 20 -17.77 -8.42 -7.12
C GLY A 20 -19.29 -8.33 -7.16
N LYS A 21 -20.02 -8.67 -6.09
CA LYS A 21 -21.48 -8.58 -5.99
C LYS A 21 -21.94 -7.14 -6.23
N VAL A 22 -22.98 -6.94 -7.04
CA VAL A 22 -23.58 -5.63 -7.27
C VAL A 22 -24.19 -5.10 -5.98
N ILE A 23 -23.92 -3.82 -5.66
CA ILE A 23 -24.36 -3.14 -4.45
C ILE A 23 -24.86 -1.73 -4.75
N LYS A 24 -25.81 -1.22 -3.94
CA LYS A 24 -26.42 0.09 -4.18
C LYS A 24 -25.66 1.27 -3.56
N LYS A 25 -25.09 1.08 -2.34
CA LYS A 25 -24.57 2.21 -1.53
C LYS A 25 -23.29 1.79 -0.83
N SER A 26 -22.27 1.55 -1.09
CA SER A 26 -21.00 1.34 -0.37
C SER A 26 -19.95 0.74 -1.28
N ASP A 27 -18.75 0.61 -0.80
CA ASP A 27 -17.68 -0.05 -1.55
C ASP A 27 -17.59 -1.54 -1.23
N ILE A 28 -18.31 -2.00 -0.18
CA ILE A 28 -18.25 -3.36 0.34
C ILE A 28 -19.65 -3.81 0.73
N CYS A 29 -20.04 -5.04 0.33
CA CYS A 29 -21.28 -5.64 0.79
C CYS A 29 -21.18 -6.05 2.27
N ASN A 30 -22.36 -6.20 2.94
CA ASN A 30 -22.41 -6.56 4.35
C ASN A 30 -21.78 -7.93 4.63
N GLU A 31 -21.93 -8.90 3.74
CA GLU A 31 -21.32 -10.23 3.87
C GLU A 31 -19.79 -10.16 3.91
N CYS A 32 -19.17 -9.42 2.97
CA CYS A 32 -17.73 -9.22 2.98
C CYS A 32 -17.29 -8.43 4.22
N ARG A 33 -18.00 -7.35 4.55
CA ARG A 33 -17.67 -6.55 5.74
C ARG A 33 -17.62 -7.40 7.02
N ALA A 34 -18.51 -8.36 7.18
CA ALA A 34 -18.54 -9.24 8.34
C ALA A 34 -17.45 -10.32 8.33
N LYS A 35 -16.97 -10.73 7.13
CA LYS A 35 -16.04 -11.88 6.97
C LYS A 35 -14.59 -11.49 6.68
N LEU A 36 -14.33 -10.20 6.38
CA LEU A 36 -12.97 -9.79 6.08
C LEU A 36 -12.02 -10.08 7.24
N PRO A 37 -10.82 -10.61 6.95
CA PRO A 37 -9.80 -10.91 7.94
C PRO A 37 -9.12 -9.60 8.40
N TYR A 38 -9.82 -8.80 9.20
CA TYR A 38 -9.26 -7.59 9.79
C TYR A 38 -8.16 -7.93 10.79
N THR A 39 -7.08 -7.16 10.76
CA THR A 39 -6.12 -7.14 11.85
C THR A 39 -6.72 -6.44 13.07
N LYS A 40 -6.39 -6.88 14.29
CA LYS A 40 -6.95 -6.34 15.54
C LYS A 40 -5.86 -6.22 16.60
N GLY A 41 -5.96 -5.19 17.45
CA GLY A 41 -5.00 -5.01 18.55
C GLY A 41 -3.55 -5.02 18.05
N ASP A 42 -2.71 -5.84 18.65
CA ASP A 42 -1.28 -5.93 18.30
C ASP A 42 -1.00 -6.45 16.88
N GLU A 43 -1.97 -7.15 16.26
CA GLU A 43 -1.83 -7.65 14.89
C GLU A 43 -1.77 -6.53 13.85
N ILE A 44 -2.31 -5.33 14.17
CA ILE A 44 -2.32 -4.18 13.25
C ILE A 44 -0.91 -3.73 12.94
N THR A 45 -0.02 -3.80 13.95
CA THR A 45 1.34 -3.28 13.87
C THR A 45 2.37 -4.41 13.76
N GLN A 46 3.25 -4.28 12.78
CA GLN A 46 4.41 -5.16 12.60
C GLN A 46 5.69 -4.37 12.90
N LYS A 47 6.57 -4.93 13.73
CA LYS A 47 7.90 -4.36 14.00
C LYS A 47 8.84 -4.71 12.86
N LEU A 48 9.38 -3.70 12.19
CA LEU A 48 10.32 -3.86 11.08
C LEU A 48 11.58 -3.01 11.35
N PRO A 49 12.77 -3.48 10.93
CA PRO A 49 14.01 -2.70 11.04
C PRO A 49 13.87 -1.34 10.35
N PHE A 50 14.35 -0.28 11.01
CA PHE A 50 14.36 1.11 10.55
C PHE A 50 12.96 1.76 10.40
N VAL A 51 11.90 1.08 10.78
CA VAL A 51 10.50 1.55 10.72
C VAL A 51 10.00 1.74 12.14
N SER A 52 9.44 2.90 12.45
CA SER A 52 8.88 3.21 13.76
C SER A 52 7.62 2.37 14.04
N ALA A 53 6.76 2.22 13.05
CA ALA A 53 5.63 1.29 13.05
C ALA A 53 5.21 1.00 11.61
N CYS A 54 4.84 -0.26 11.31
CA CYS A 54 4.25 -0.68 10.05
C CYS A 54 2.84 -1.18 10.34
N VAL A 55 1.81 -0.52 9.81
CA VAL A 55 0.41 -0.88 10.04
C VAL A 55 -0.24 -1.46 8.80
N SER A 56 -1.16 -2.40 9.00
CA SER A 56 -1.92 -3.05 7.92
C SER A 56 -3.34 -3.33 8.40
N PRO A 57 -4.41 -2.91 7.69
CA PRO A 57 -5.78 -3.12 8.12
C PRO A 57 -6.29 -4.56 7.96
N LEU A 58 -5.64 -5.37 7.12
CA LEU A 58 -6.15 -6.67 6.71
C LEU A 58 -5.04 -7.73 6.70
N PHE A 59 -5.43 -9.00 6.88
CA PHE A 59 -4.60 -10.14 6.51
C PHE A 59 -4.76 -10.48 5.03
N TYR A 60 -3.67 -10.90 4.38
CA TYR A 60 -3.61 -11.26 2.96
C TYR A 60 -4.12 -12.67 2.72
N GLU A 61 -5.42 -12.85 2.87
CA GLU A 61 -6.11 -14.15 2.81
C GLU A 61 -7.39 -14.04 1.96
N ASN A 62 -7.88 -15.15 1.46
CA ASN A 62 -9.20 -15.31 0.83
C ASN A 62 -9.57 -14.15 -0.12
N GLU A 63 -10.71 -13.52 0.10
CA GLU A 63 -11.26 -12.44 -0.72
C GLU A 63 -10.34 -11.21 -0.78
N VAL A 64 -9.56 -10.96 0.27
CA VAL A 64 -8.56 -9.86 0.29
C VAL A 64 -7.48 -10.12 -0.73
N ARG A 65 -6.96 -11.36 -0.79
CA ARG A 65 -5.96 -11.79 -1.77
C ARG A 65 -6.52 -11.71 -3.20
N GLU A 66 -7.72 -12.20 -3.43
CA GLU A 66 -8.35 -12.17 -4.76
C GLU A 66 -8.63 -10.75 -5.25
N ALA A 67 -9.17 -9.88 -4.39
CA ALA A 67 -9.40 -8.48 -4.71
C ALA A 67 -8.09 -7.77 -5.07
N PHE A 68 -7.01 -8.07 -4.35
CA PHE A 68 -5.71 -7.50 -4.63
C PHE A 68 -5.10 -8.02 -5.95
N LEU A 69 -5.30 -9.28 -6.29
CA LEU A 69 -4.86 -9.83 -7.57
C LEU A 69 -5.60 -9.18 -8.74
N ARG A 70 -6.91 -8.90 -8.62
CA ARG A 70 -7.66 -8.11 -9.60
C ARG A 70 -7.07 -6.71 -9.76
N TYR A 71 -6.85 -5.99 -8.67
CA TYR A 71 -6.18 -4.68 -8.68
C TYR A 71 -4.83 -4.72 -9.38
N LYS A 72 -4.04 -5.76 -9.17
CA LYS A 72 -2.68 -5.86 -9.67
C LYS A 72 -2.57 -6.27 -11.14
N PHE A 73 -3.54 -7.02 -11.66
CA PHE A 73 -3.42 -7.68 -12.96
C PHE A 73 -4.57 -7.38 -13.94
N SER A 74 -5.71 -6.86 -13.48
CA SER A 74 -6.88 -6.59 -14.34
C SER A 74 -7.03 -5.11 -14.72
N ASN A 75 -6.00 -4.29 -14.53
CA ASN A 75 -5.98 -2.84 -14.79
C ASN A 75 -7.12 -2.05 -14.09
N GLU A 76 -7.64 -2.57 -12.99
CA GLU A 76 -8.74 -1.96 -12.24
C GLU A 76 -8.20 -0.90 -11.24
N GLN A 77 -7.68 0.21 -11.77
CA GLN A 77 -7.11 1.29 -10.96
C GLN A 77 -8.13 1.89 -9.95
N ALA A 78 -9.42 1.82 -10.27
CA ALA A 78 -10.50 2.25 -9.39
C ALA A 78 -10.50 1.55 -8.00
N TYR A 79 -9.86 0.39 -7.88
CA TYR A 79 -9.66 -0.26 -6.58
C TYR A 79 -8.74 0.54 -5.65
N ALA A 80 -7.83 1.35 -6.19
CA ALA A 80 -6.94 2.18 -5.40
C ALA A 80 -7.71 3.12 -4.45
N VAL A 81 -8.80 3.73 -4.93
CA VAL A 81 -9.68 4.62 -4.15
C VAL A 81 -10.22 3.90 -2.92
N LYS A 82 -10.70 2.68 -3.12
CA LYS A 82 -11.32 1.87 -2.06
C LYS A 82 -10.30 1.33 -1.07
N PHE A 83 -9.19 0.80 -1.58
CA PHE A 83 -8.09 0.29 -0.74
C PHE A 83 -7.36 1.42 -0.01
N GLY A 84 -7.11 2.54 -0.68
CA GLY A 84 -6.53 3.73 -0.07
C GLY A 84 -7.36 4.28 1.09
N LYS A 85 -8.69 4.19 1.00
CA LYS A 85 -9.58 4.53 2.11
C LYS A 85 -9.32 3.67 3.35
N PHE A 86 -9.26 2.35 3.20
CA PHE A 86 -8.93 1.44 4.32
C PHE A 86 -7.57 1.74 4.93
N MET A 87 -6.58 1.99 4.08
CA MET A 87 -5.23 2.29 4.55
C MET A 87 -5.17 3.64 5.26
N ALA A 88 -5.83 4.68 4.74
CA ALA A 88 -5.88 5.98 5.38
C ALA A 88 -6.57 5.94 6.75
N GLU A 89 -7.69 5.20 6.86
CA GLU A 89 -8.36 4.97 8.14
C GLU A 89 -7.45 4.21 9.13
N CYS A 90 -6.72 3.21 8.64
CA CYS A 90 -5.76 2.48 9.47
C CYS A 90 -4.63 3.40 9.99
N VAL A 91 -4.10 4.27 9.14
CA VAL A 91 -3.08 5.27 9.51
C VAL A 91 -3.62 6.22 10.58
N LYS A 92 -4.81 6.83 10.36
CA LYS A 92 -5.43 7.76 11.32
C LYS A 92 -5.62 7.16 12.70
N ASN A 93 -6.00 5.90 12.76
CA ASN A 93 -6.37 5.26 14.02
C ASN A 93 -5.19 4.64 14.77
N ASN A 94 -4.02 4.45 14.12
CA ASN A 94 -2.93 3.65 14.68
C ASN A 94 -1.55 4.31 14.63
N LEU A 95 -1.43 5.47 13.97
CA LEU A 95 -0.18 6.22 13.89
C LEU A 95 -0.41 7.68 14.34
N ASP A 96 0.66 8.33 14.76
CA ASP A 96 0.74 9.79 14.92
C ASP A 96 0.81 10.43 13.51
N TYR A 97 -0.34 10.44 12.82
CA TYR A 97 -0.39 10.83 11.41
C TYR A 97 -0.25 12.35 11.21
N GLU A 98 -0.62 13.16 12.20
CA GLU A 98 -0.49 14.63 12.14
C GLU A 98 0.99 15.06 12.13
N GLY A 99 1.86 14.24 12.70
CA GLY A 99 3.32 14.43 12.66
C GLY A 99 3.98 13.92 11.38
N ILE A 100 3.24 13.46 10.35
CA ILE A 100 3.80 13.00 9.08
C ILE A 100 3.94 14.17 8.10
N ASP A 101 5.16 14.42 7.62
CA ASP A 101 5.46 15.52 6.69
C ASP A 101 5.24 15.17 5.23
N VAL A 102 5.44 13.88 4.88
CA VAL A 102 5.41 13.45 3.48
C VAL A 102 5.06 11.97 3.35
N ILE A 103 4.28 11.64 2.32
CA ILE A 103 3.96 10.27 1.93
C ILE A 103 4.81 9.91 0.71
N SER A 104 5.36 8.69 0.71
CA SER A 104 6.08 8.13 -0.43
C SER A 104 5.70 6.68 -0.64
N CYS A 105 5.82 6.21 -1.88
CA CYS A 105 5.55 4.81 -2.20
C CYS A 105 6.83 4.01 -2.39
N VAL A 106 6.76 2.70 -2.17
CA VAL A 106 7.80 1.77 -2.60
C VAL A 106 7.86 1.77 -4.13
N PRO A 107 9.04 2.07 -4.74
CA PRO A 107 9.15 2.18 -6.18
C PRO A 107 9.11 0.84 -6.89
N LEU A 108 8.40 0.81 -8.02
CA LEU A 108 8.36 -0.33 -8.93
C LEU A 108 9.52 -0.27 -9.92
N SER A 109 10.04 -1.43 -10.34
CA SER A 109 11.07 -1.45 -11.39
C SER A 109 10.53 -1.03 -12.75
N LYS A 110 11.39 -0.47 -13.61
CA LYS A 110 11.02 -0.05 -14.97
C LYS A 110 10.39 -1.19 -15.78
N LYS A 111 10.91 -2.42 -15.66
CA LYS A 111 10.36 -3.60 -16.34
C LYS A 111 8.94 -3.93 -15.88
N ARG A 112 8.69 -3.90 -14.57
CA ARG A 112 7.34 -4.16 -14.01
C ARG A 112 6.39 -3.03 -14.33
N PHE A 113 6.87 -1.77 -14.31
CA PHE A 113 6.07 -0.60 -14.70
C PHE A 113 5.62 -0.70 -16.17
N ARG A 114 6.53 -1.03 -17.11
CA ARG A 114 6.18 -1.23 -18.53
C ARG A 114 5.13 -2.33 -18.71
N LYS A 115 5.23 -3.43 -17.93
CA LYS A 115 4.27 -4.55 -18.01
C LYS A 115 2.88 -4.20 -17.45
N ARG A 116 2.82 -3.35 -16.39
CA ARG A 116 1.59 -3.06 -15.65
C ARG A 116 0.95 -1.72 -16.01
N GLY A 117 1.71 -0.81 -16.61
CA GLY A 117 1.28 0.56 -16.92
C GLY A 117 1.30 1.52 -15.72
N TYR A 118 1.34 1.02 -14.49
CA TYR A 118 1.28 1.83 -13.26
C TYR A 118 2.00 1.17 -12.08
N ASN A 119 2.31 1.99 -11.07
CA ASN A 119 2.78 1.52 -9.77
C ASN A 119 1.61 1.49 -8.78
N GLN A 120 1.23 0.29 -8.33
CA GLN A 120 0.12 0.07 -7.40
C GLN A 120 0.30 0.82 -6.09
N SER A 121 1.49 0.73 -5.50
CA SER A 121 1.79 1.42 -4.23
C SER A 121 1.72 2.94 -4.38
N ARG A 122 2.00 3.49 -5.58
CA ARG A 122 1.85 4.93 -5.84
C ARG A 122 0.40 5.36 -5.94
N LEU A 123 -0.45 4.58 -6.59
CA LEU A 123 -1.88 4.89 -6.63
C LEU A 123 -2.49 4.89 -5.22
N LEU A 124 -2.09 3.92 -4.38
CA LEU A 124 -2.50 3.89 -2.97
C LEU A 124 -1.96 5.10 -2.19
N ALA A 125 -0.68 5.47 -2.41
CA ALA A 125 -0.08 6.63 -1.76
C ALA A 125 -0.78 7.95 -2.11
N LYS A 126 -1.18 8.14 -3.36
CA LYS A 126 -1.97 9.31 -3.79
C LYS A 126 -3.32 9.38 -3.09
N GLU A 127 -4.05 8.28 -3.04
CA GLU A 127 -5.33 8.21 -2.35
C GLU A 127 -5.21 8.49 -0.84
N ILE A 128 -4.16 7.99 -0.21
CA ILE A 128 -3.88 8.28 1.20
C ILE A 128 -3.52 9.76 1.38
N SER A 129 -2.70 10.31 0.48
CA SER A 129 -2.32 11.73 0.47
C SER A 129 -3.54 12.65 0.40
N GLU A 130 -4.46 12.42 -0.53
CA GLU A 130 -5.69 13.19 -0.67
C GLU A 130 -6.57 13.12 0.57
N ARG A 131 -6.67 11.95 1.22
CA ARG A 131 -7.50 11.75 2.42
C ARG A 131 -6.93 12.30 3.70
N LEU A 132 -5.60 12.33 3.81
CA LEU A 132 -4.90 12.82 5.00
C LEU A 132 -4.48 14.29 4.87
N GLY A 133 -4.50 14.87 3.65
CA GLY A 133 -3.99 16.21 3.39
C GLY A 133 -2.46 16.32 3.46
N ILE A 134 -1.74 15.19 3.33
CA ILE A 134 -0.27 15.11 3.43
C ILE A 134 0.31 14.96 2.03
N PRO A 135 1.32 15.75 1.62
CA PRO A 135 1.85 15.71 0.25
C PRO A 135 2.50 14.36 -0.10
N GLU A 136 2.18 13.82 -1.30
CA GLU A 136 2.88 12.65 -1.87
C GLU A 136 4.06 13.09 -2.70
N LYS A 137 5.23 12.44 -2.50
CA LYS A 137 6.45 12.63 -3.28
C LYS A 137 7.16 11.31 -3.56
N GLU A 138 7.70 11.16 -4.76
CA GLU A 138 8.57 10.02 -5.09
C GLU A 138 9.98 10.25 -4.51
N LEU A 139 10.21 9.80 -3.29
CA LEU A 139 11.50 9.96 -2.59
C LEU A 139 12.54 8.92 -3.01
N LEU A 140 12.09 7.76 -3.46
CA LEU A 140 12.93 6.60 -3.75
C LEU A 140 12.82 6.21 -5.23
N LYS A 141 13.87 5.57 -5.74
CA LYS A 141 13.88 4.90 -7.04
C LYS A 141 14.42 3.48 -6.92
N LYS A 142 13.96 2.61 -7.80
CA LYS A 142 14.44 1.24 -7.93
C LYS A 142 15.45 1.16 -9.07
N ASN A 143 16.70 0.82 -8.75
CA ASN A 143 17.81 0.83 -9.70
C ASN A 143 17.94 -0.47 -10.50
N LYS A 144 17.62 -1.60 -9.86
CA LYS A 144 17.79 -2.95 -10.44
C LYS A 144 16.49 -3.75 -10.36
N ASP A 145 16.23 -4.56 -11.38
CA ASP A 145 15.24 -5.61 -11.27
C ASP A 145 15.79 -6.74 -10.40
N ASN A 146 15.03 -7.10 -9.39
CA ASN A 146 15.30 -8.26 -8.56
C ASN A 146 14.19 -9.31 -8.76
N LEU A 147 14.45 -10.55 -8.35
CA LEU A 147 13.45 -11.61 -8.38
C LEU A 147 12.18 -11.16 -7.64
N ALA A 148 11.02 -11.56 -8.16
CA ALA A 148 9.78 -11.33 -7.43
C ALA A 148 9.86 -12.04 -6.08
N GLN A 149 9.50 -11.35 -4.98
CA GLN A 149 9.55 -11.95 -3.64
C GLN A 149 8.71 -13.23 -3.51
N SER A 150 7.64 -13.35 -4.32
CA SER A 150 6.86 -14.58 -4.44
C SER A 150 7.65 -15.78 -5.00
N LYS A 151 8.80 -15.54 -5.62
CA LYS A 151 9.70 -16.58 -6.16
C LYS A 151 10.87 -16.92 -5.21
N THR A 152 11.05 -16.17 -4.11
CA THR A 152 12.07 -16.46 -3.11
C THR A 152 11.51 -17.36 -2.02
N LYS A 153 12.24 -18.43 -1.68
CA LYS A 153 11.77 -19.51 -0.78
C LYS A 153 11.94 -19.20 0.70
N SER A 154 12.92 -18.35 1.09
CA SER A 154 13.22 -18.05 2.49
C SER A 154 13.23 -16.56 2.81
N SER A 155 13.03 -16.21 4.10
CA SER A 155 13.15 -14.84 4.59
C SER A 155 14.56 -14.27 4.39
N LYS A 156 15.59 -15.09 4.54
CA LYS A 156 17.00 -14.74 4.35
C LYS A 156 17.30 -14.36 2.90
N GLU A 157 16.78 -15.15 1.95
CA GLU A 157 16.87 -14.85 0.51
C GLU A 157 16.17 -13.55 0.15
N ARG A 158 15.02 -13.24 0.79
CA ARG A 158 14.28 -11.99 0.56
C ARG A 158 15.07 -10.77 1.02
N LEU A 159 15.79 -10.84 2.14
CA LEU A 159 16.67 -9.76 2.61
C LEU A 159 17.83 -9.51 1.64
N ILE A 160 18.51 -10.58 1.19
CA ILE A 160 19.61 -10.47 0.22
C ILE A 160 19.12 -9.92 -1.12
N ASN A 161 17.93 -10.32 -1.55
CA ASN A 161 17.34 -9.91 -2.83
C ASN A 161 16.99 -8.41 -2.92
N VAL A 162 16.90 -7.69 -1.80
CA VAL A 162 16.56 -6.26 -1.79
C VAL A 162 17.75 -5.33 -1.50
N ALA A 163 18.86 -5.85 -1.02
CA ALA A 163 20.03 -5.07 -0.69
C ALA A 163 20.61 -4.35 -1.93
N GLY A 164 20.77 -3.01 -1.85
CA GLY A 164 21.30 -2.18 -2.93
C GLY A 164 20.42 -2.02 -4.16
N VAL A 165 19.16 -2.48 -4.07
CA VAL A 165 18.18 -2.40 -5.18
C VAL A 165 17.55 -1.01 -5.25
N TYR A 166 17.47 -0.28 -4.15
CA TYR A 166 16.84 1.02 -4.03
C TYR A 166 17.84 2.13 -3.74
N SER A 167 17.50 3.37 -4.08
CA SER A 167 18.25 4.58 -3.72
C SER A 167 17.34 5.79 -3.63
N MET A 168 17.81 6.88 -3.02
CA MET A 168 17.12 8.17 -3.04
C MET A 168 17.00 8.73 -4.46
N GLN A 169 15.93 9.46 -4.73
CA GLN A 169 15.83 10.36 -5.89
C GLN A 169 16.78 11.55 -5.69
N ARG A 170 17.39 12.07 -6.79
CA ARG A 170 18.38 13.16 -6.72
C ARG A 170 17.88 14.43 -6.04
N ALA A 171 16.64 14.82 -6.30
CA ALA A 171 16.00 16.03 -5.77
C ALA A 171 15.21 15.80 -4.48
N ALA A 172 15.28 14.60 -3.88
CA ALA A 172 14.51 14.29 -2.69
C ALA A 172 15.25 14.79 -1.44
N ASP A 173 14.55 15.61 -0.66
CA ASP A 173 14.97 16.05 0.67
C ASP A 173 14.03 15.47 1.73
N VAL A 174 14.61 14.74 2.67
CA VAL A 174 13.93 14.11 3.80
C VAL A 174 14.54 14.49 5.15
N ASN A 175 15.46 15.45 5.16
CA ASN A 175 16.16 15.85 6.39
C ASN A 175 15.16 16.30 7.46
N ARG A 176 15.24 15.70 8.64
CA ARG A 176 14.35 15.89 9.80
C ARG A 176 12.85 15.66 9.51
N LYS A 177 12.50 14.96 8.43
CA LYS A 177 11.11 14.67 8.09
C LYS A 177 10.66 13.33 8.62
N THR A 178 9.41 13.27 9.01
CA THR A 178 8.67 12.03 9.25
C THR A 178 8.02 11.58 7.94
N VAL A 179 8.38 10.39 7.47
CA VAL A 179 7.93 9.84 6.19
C VAL A 179 6.94 8.70 6.43
N LEU A 180 5.80 8.71 5.74
CA LEU A 180 4.93 7.53 5.61
C LEU A 180 5.26 6.79 4.31
N LEU A 181 5.79 5.58 4.44
CA LEU A 181 6.09 4.70 3.30
C LEU A 181 4.88 3.80 3.01
N VAL A 182 4.40 3.82 1.77
CA VAL A 182 3.25 3.04 1.31
C VAL A 182 3.71 1.89 0.42
N ASP A 183 3.28 0.67 0.75
CA ASP A 183 3.47 -0.51 -0.10
C ASP A 183 2.17 -1.30 -0.23
N ASP A 184 2.18 -2.28 -1.11
CA ASP A 184 1.01 -3.12 -1.40
C ASP A 184 0.79 -4.19 -0.30
N ILE A 185 1.72 -5.10 -0.12
CA ILE A 185 1.62 -6.23 0.82
C ILE A 185 2.93 -6.39 1.59
N VAL A 186 2.83 -6.51 2.90
CA VAL A 186 3.98 -6.89 3.71
C VAL A 186 3.97 -8.40 4.00
N THR A 187 5.13 -9.02 3.75
CA THR A 187 5.45 -10.40 4.13
C THR A 187 6.51 -10.37 5.23
N THR A 188 7.77 -10.53 4.89
CA THR A 188 8.90 -10.40 5.82
C THR A 188 9.29 -8.94 6.10
N GLY A 189 8.68 -7.97 5.42
CA GLY A 189 9.02 -6.55 5.54
C GLY A 189 10.37 -6.15 4.91
N ALA A 190 11.09 -7.06 4.24
CA ALA A 190 12.43 -6.80 3.71
C ALA A 190 12.50 -5.59 2.77
N THR A 191 11.50 -5.41 1.89
CA THR A 191 11.41 -4.25 0.99
C THR A 191 11.22 -2.94 1.76
N ILE A 192 10.26 -2.92 2.67
CA ILE A 192 9.94 -1.74 3.49
C ILE A 192 11.14 -1.36 4.35
N SER A 193 11.76 -2.35 5.01
CA SER A 193 12.95 -2.13 5.85
C SER A 193 14.13 -1.56 5.06
N GLU A 194 14.40 -2.05 3.85
CA GLU A 194 15.47 -1.51 3.01
C GLU A 194 15.17 -0.08 2.54
N CYS A 195 13.93 0.20 2.11
CA CYS A 195 13.50 1.55 1.77
C CYS A 195 13.60 2.50 2.97
N ALA A 196 13.15 2.07 4.15
CA ALA A 196 13.24 2.83 5.39
C ALA A 196 14.70 3.09 5.80
N ARG A 197 15.58 2.09 5.67
CA ARG A 197 17.01 2.24 5.93
C ARG A 197 17.64 3.35 5.07
N ILE A 198 17.26 3.41 3.81
CA ILE A 198 17.75 4.44 2.87
C ILE A 198 17.25 5.82 3.27
N LEU A 199 15.94 5.95 3.60
CA LEU A 199 15.35 7.21 4.08
C LEU A 199 15.99 7.69 5.37
N ARG A 200 16.18 6.80 6.36
CA ARG A 200 16.85 7.11 7.62
C ARG A 200 18.31 7.57 7.42
N ARG A 201 19.06 6.92 6.53
CA ARG A 201 20.43 7.34 6.16
C ARG A 201 20.47 8.69 5.44
N ALA A 202 19.41 9.06 4.75
CA ALA A 202 19.26 10.36 4.09
C ALA A 202 18.78 11.46 5.05
N GLY A 203 18.64 11.18 6.36
CA GLY A 203 18.30 12.16 7.38
C GLY A 203 16.82 12.20 7.80
N ALA A 204 15.99 11.25 7.34
CA ALA A 204 14.61 11.16 7.82
C ALA A 204 14.59 10.92 9.33
N GLU A 205 13.80 11.70 10.08
CA GLU A 205 13.68 11.60 11.55
C GLU A 205 12.92 10.35 11.96
N ARG A 206 11.79 10.08 11.31
CA ARG A 206 10.97 8.87 11.52
C ARG A 206 10.50 8.31 10.19
N VAL A 207 10.33 7.00 10.14
CA VAL A 207 9.70 6.33 9.01
C VAL A 207 8.58 5.44 9.55
N PHE A 208 7.35 5.77 9.21
CA PHE A 208 6.20 4.90 9.36
C PHE A 208 5.96 4.14 8.05
N ALA A 209 5.22 3.05 8.11
CA ALA A 209 4.79 2.34 6.92
C ALA A 209 3.32 1.91 7.03
N VAL A 210 2.64 1.88 5.88
CA VAL A 210 1.31 1.29 5.75
C VAL A 210 1.24 0.39 4.53
N THR A 211 0.61 -0.78 4.69
CA THR A 211 0.33 -1.69 3.58
C THR A 211 -1.15 -2.05 3.55
N TYR A 212 -1.64 -2.43 2.36
CA TYR A 212 -3.03 -2.88 2.21
C TYR A 212 -3.33 -4.13 3.05
N ALA A 213 -2.40 -5.08 3.06
CA ALA A 213 -2.52 -6.28 3.87
C ALA A 213 -1.16 -6.85 4.28
N ARG A 214 -1.17 -7.69 5.33
CA ARG A 214 -0.01 -8.46 5.78
C ARG A 214 -0.27 -9.97 5.75
N HIS A 215 0.78 -10.76 5.65
CA HIS A 215 0.67 -12.19 5.94
C HIS A 215 0.52 -12.43 7.45
N ARG A 216 -0.11 -13.53 7.83
CA ARG A 216 0.01 -14.04 9.21
C ARG A 216 1.43 -14.56 9.41
N ASP A 217 1.95 -14.32 10.59
CA ASP A 217 3.24 -14.85 11.02
C ASP A 217 3.11 -16.33 11.37
#